data_c805591d3d5bfe8d3a01d7dc13524336
#
_entry.id   c805591d3d5bfe8d3a01d7dc13524336
#
_cell.length_a   1.000
_cell.length_b   1.000
_cell.length_c   1.000
_cell.angle_alpha   90.00
_cell.angle_beta   90.00
_cell.angle_gamma   90.00
#
_symmetry.space_group_name_H-M   'P 1'
#
loop_
_entity.id
_entity.type
_entity.pdbx_description
1 polymer ?
#
loop_
_entity_poly.entity_id
_entity_poly.type
_entity_poly.pdbx_seq_one_letter_code
_entity_poly.pdbx_strand_id
1 'polypeptide(L)'
;NETNQIVPRRLENELLDFDTYGLNDNFWTLYHASPYQGVIYDYAMDLQLKRINISPEHIYEKEYVREAEIVDGWEYVLDENGNVAKDSSGNDIKQDKIVRVLARLSEVQQVKSTQVIGQVVFTDLKQNQILERFPIDSEFIFENFYGTVRGDRRALNDDDKRLLGNRAVPFPTNEQMVYDTNEDLKLKLKSIIKRMTFS
;
A
#
# COMPACT_ATOMS: atom_id res chain seq x y z
N ASN A 1 22.36 -13.27 -3.76
CA ASN A 1 21.68 -14.13 -2.76
C ASN A 1 22.14 -13.91 -1.31
N GLU A 2 23.15 -13.07 -1.06
CA GLU A 2 23.58 -12.69 0.29
C GLU A 2 22.54 -11.81 1.00
N THR A 3 21.78 -11.03 0.26
CA THR A 3 20.69 -10.18 0.79
C THR A 3 19.58 -10.99 1.46
N ASN A 4 19.33 -12.21 1.00
CA ASN A 4 18.29 -13.08 1.54
C ASN A 4 18.64 -13.72 2.89
N GLN A 5 19.89 -13.62 3.35
CA GLN A 5 20.29 -14.16 4.66
C GLN A 5 20.20 -13.12 5.79
N ILE A 6 20.38 -11.84 5.48
CA ILE A 6 20.35 -10.76 6.49
C ILE A 6 18.90 -10.37 6.82
N VAL A 7 18.06 -10.26 5.80
CA VAL A 7 16.65 -9.86 5.95
C VAL A 7 15.85 -10.85 6.81
N PRO A 8 15.93 -12.20 6.59
CA PRO A 8 15.22 -13.15 7.43
C PRO A 8 15.57 -13.08 8.92
N ARG A 9 16.85 -12.92 9.27
CA ARG A 9 17.28 -12.83 10.66
C ARG A 9 16.72 -11.61 11.38
N ARG A 10 16.71 -10.46 10.72
CA ARG A 10 16.13 -9.25 11.29
C ARG A 10 14.63 -9.41 11.49
N LEU A 11 13.93 -9.94 10.49
CA LEU A 11 12.50 -10.21 10.57
C LEU A 11 12.18 -11.23 11.67
N GLU A 12 12.94 -12.33 11.76
CA GLU A 12 12.79 -13.34 12.81
C GLU A 12 12.99 -12.74 14.21
N ASN A 13 14.04 -11.96 14.41
CA ASN A 13 14.29 -11.30 15.69
C ASN A 13 13.15 -10.37 16.10
N GLU A 14 12.65 -9.57 15.16
CA GLU A 14 11.55 -8.66 15.41
C GLU A 14 10.22 -9.38 15.64
N LEU A 15 9.99 -10.50 14.99
CA LEU A 15 8.81 -11.34 15.22
C LEU A 15 8.88 -12.05 16.59
N LEU A 16 10.06 -12.41 17.07
CA LEU A 16 10.26 -13.01 18.38
C LEU A 16 10.23 -11.98 19.51
N ASP A 17 10.58 -10.73 19.24
CA ASP A 17 10.52 -9.59 20.18
C ASP A 17 9.13 -8.93 20.20
N PHE A 18 8.10 -9.67 19.89
CA PHE A 18 6.75 -9.14 19.98
C PHE A 18 6.22 -9.19 21.43
N ASP A 19 5.37 -8.22 21.76
CA ASP A 19 4.71 -8.14 23.04
C ASP A 19 3.89 -9.40 23.34
N THR A 20 4.27 -10.11 24.40
CA THR A 20 3.56 -11.30 24.88
C THR A 20 2.34 -10.97 25.74
N TYR A 21 2.06 -9.67 25.95
CA TYR A 21 0.88 -9.21 26.67
C TYR A 21 -0.40 -9.79 26.06
N GLY A 22 -1.25 -10.33 26.89
CA GLY A 22 -2.46 -11.03 26.46
C GLY A 22 -2.25 -12.45 25.91
N LEU A 23 -1.01 -12.97 25.84
CA LEU A 23 -0.72 -14.38 25.60
C LEU A 23 -0.63 -15.18 26.91
N ASN A 24 -0.20 -14.53 27.99
CA ASN A 24 -0.09 -15.13 29.32
C ASN A 24 -1.39 -14.99 30.15
N ASP A 25 -2.54 -14.86 29.48
CA ASP A 25 -3.84 -14.75 30.17
C ASP A 25 -4.28 -16.07 30.83
N ASN A 26 -3.68 -17.19 30.39
CA ASN A 26 -3.93 -18.49 30.99
C ASN A 26 -2.96 -18.72 32.12
N PHE A 27 -3.48 -18.92 33.35
CA PHE A 27 -2.70 -19.10 34.55
C PHE A 27 -1.65 -20.22 34.49
N TRP A 28 -1.88 -21.22 33.63
CA TRP A 28 -1.05 -22.43 33.54
C TRP A 28 -0.05 -22.41 32.38
N THR A 29 -0.07 -21.39 31.52
CA THR A 29 0.78 -21.33 30.33
C THR A 29 1.54 -20.01 30.32
N LEU A 30 2.86 -20.08 30.39
CA LEU A 30 3.76 -18.93 30.27
C LEU A 30 4.54 -19.03 28.97
N TYR A 31 4.58 -17.95 28.23
CA TYR A 31 5.33 -17.82 26.99
C TYR A 31 6.58 -16.96 27.21
N HIS A 32 7.72 -17.47 26.78
CA HIS A 32 8.98 -16.71 26.75
C HIS A 32 9.46 -16.63 25.31
N ALA A 33 9.79 -15.41 24.85
CA ALA A 33 10.32 -15.19 23.51
C ALA A 33 11.74 -15.79 23.33
N SER A 34 12.48 -15.90 24.46
CA SER A 34 13.80 -16.53 24.50
C SER A 34 13.94 -17.43 25.71
N PRO A 35 14.70 -18.53 25.63
CA PRO A 35 14.90 -19.43 26.76
C PRO A 35 15.64 -18.74 27.90
N TYR A 36 15.15 -18.88 29.13
CA TYR A 36 15.84 -18.44 30.34
C TYR A 36 16.66 -19.59 30.95
N GLN A 37 17.83 -19.26 31.47
CA GLN A 37 18.69 -20.24 32.11
C GLN A 37 18.03 -20.78 33.39
N GLY A 38 18.00 -22.10 33.52
CA GLY A 38 17.42 -22.78 34.70
C GLY A 38 15.90 -23.01 34.61
N VAL A 39 15.25 -22.60 33.55
CA VAL A 39 13.83 -22.91 33.27
C VAL A 39 13.74 -24.15 32.39
N ILE A 40 12.92 -25.12 32.80
CA ILE A 40 12.61 -26.30 32.01
C ILE A 40 11.33 -25.97 31.19
N TYR A 41 11.43 -26.13 29.89
CA TYR A 41 10.31 -25.90 28.98
C TYR A 41 9.68 -27.23 28.60
N ASP A 42 8.35 -27.26 28.58
CA ASP A 42 7.60 -28.42 28.12
C ASP A 42 7.43 -28.44 26.62
N TYR A 43 7.27 -27.23 26.01
CA TYR A 43 7.00 -27.03 24.58
C TYR A 43 7.90 -25.97 23.98
N ALA A 44 8.18 -26.12 22.70
CA ALA A 44 8.84 -25.10 21.90
C ALA A 44 7.95 -24.70 20.70
N MET A 45 8.05 -23.43 20.33
CA MET A 45 7.44 -22.90 19.13
C MET A 45 8.56 -22.33 18.25
N ASP A 46 8.65 -22.85 17.03
CA ASP A 46 9.62 -22.40 16.04
C ASP A 46 8.90 -21.72 14.89
N LEU A 47 9.30 -20.47 14.57
CA LEU A 47 8.90 -19.80 13.34
C LEU A 47 9.93 -20.07 12.25
N GLN A 48 9.53 -20.76 11.22
CA GLN A 48 10.36 -21.12 10.09
C GLN A 48 9.93 -20.33 8.85
N LEU A 49 10.71 -19.31 8.48
CA LEU A 49 10.49 -18.59 7.22
C LEU A 49 11.06 -19.41 6.06
N LYS A 50 10.20 -19.77 5.11
CA LYS A 50 10.55 -20.66 3.99
C LYS A 50 10.90 -19.90 2.71
N ARG A 51 10.20 -18.81 2.45
CA ARG A 51 10.35 -18.04 1.23
C ARG A 51 10.02 -16.58 1.46
N ILE A 52 10.84 -15.72 0.88
CA ILE A 52 10.58 -14.30 0.74
C ILE A 52 10.63 -13.98 -0.75
N ASN A 53 9.50 -13.59 -1.32
CA ASN A 53 9.37 -13.17 -2.70
C ASN A 53 9.26 -11.66 -2.73
N ILE A 54 10.09 -11.00 -3.52
CA ILE A 54 10.02 -9.55 -3.72
C ILE A 54 9.93 -9.33 -5.24
N SER A 55 8.91 -8.60 -5.68
CA SER A 55 8.77 -8.26 -7.09
C SER A 55 9.84 -7.24 -7.52
N PRO A 56 10.16 -7.17 -8.81
CA PRO A 56 10.81 -6.01 -9.36
C PRO A 56 9.97 -4.74 -9.13
N GLU A 57 10.60 -3.59 -9.29
CA GLU A 57 9.92 -2.30 -9.35
C GLU A 57 9.21 -2.17 -10.69
N HIS A 58 7.91 -1.88 -10.64
CA HIS A 58 7.10 -1.68 -11.84
C HIS A 58 6.57 -0.27 -11.88
N ILE A 59 6.64 0.33 -13.06
CA ILE A 59 6.05 1.63 -13.37
C ILE A 59 5.12 1.41 -14.57
N TYR A 60 3.85 1.71 -14.35
CA TYR A 60 2.82 1.69 -15.40
C TYR A 60 2.41 3.11 -15.70
N GLU A 61 2.31 3.44 -16.99
CA GLU A 61 1.86 4.75 -17.46
C GLU A 61 0.64 4.57 -18.35
N LYS A 62 -0.38 5.41 -18.11
CA LYS A 62 -1.60 5.44 -18.90
C LYS A 62 -1.95 6.88 -19.25
N GLU A 63 -2.18 7.13 -20.54
CA GLU A 63 -2.51 8.45 -21.03
C GLU A 63 -4.02 8.60 -21.27
N TYR A 64 -4.57 9.72 -20.84
CA TYR A 64 -5.96 10.09 -21.04
C TYR A 64 -6.06 11.44 -21.73
N VAL A 65 -6.99 11.57 -22.68
CA VAL A 65 -7.38 12.86 -23.24
C VAL A 65 -8.59 13.38 -22.47
N ARG A 66 -8.50 14.60 -21.99
CA ARG A 66 -9.57 15.32 -21.30
C ARG A 66 -9.99 16.50 -22.14
N GLU A 67 -11.27 16.71 -22.21
CA GLU A 67 -11.89 17.78 -22.98
C GLU A 67 -13.03 18.39 -22.17
N ALA A 68 -13.14 19.70 -22.21
CA ALA A 68 -14.23 20.44 -21.59
C ALA A 68 -14.58 21.69 -22.39
N GLU A 69 -15.83 22.09 -22.35
CA GLU A 69 -16.28 23.40 -22.74
C GLU A 69 -16.33 24.30 -21.51
N ILE A 70 -15.68 25.43 -21.59
CA ILE A 70 -15.57 26.38 -20.48
C ILE A 70 -15.94 27.79 -20.95
N VAL A 71 -16.43 28.58 -20.01
CA VAL A 71 -16.60 30.03 -20.25
C VAL A 71 -15.24 30.71 -20.07
N ASP A 72 -14.76 31.34 -21.15
CA ASP A 72 -13.50 32.06 -21.18
C ASP A 72 -13.72 33.54 -21.44
N GLY A 73 -14.40 34.20 -20.49
CA GLY A 73 -14.79 35.59 -20.60
C GLY A 73 -16.11 35.78 -21.35
N TRP A 74 -16.25 36.85 -22.02
CA TRP A 74 -17.44 37.22 -22.77
C TRP A 74 -17.05 37.73 -24.19
N GLU A 75 -18.03 37.68 -25.10
CA GLU A 75 -17.90 38.25 -26.42
C GLU A 75 -19.15 39.06 -26.78
N TYR A 76 -19.03 39.98 -27.73
CA TYR A 76 -20.19 40.71 -28.22
C TYR A 76 -21.02 39.81 -29.12
N VAL A 77 -22.33 39.89 -28.98
CA VAL A 77 -23.27 39.29 -29.93
C VAL A 77 -23.24 40.16 -31.19
N LEU A 78 -23.09 39.53 -32.35
CA LEU A 78 -23.10 40.23 -33.63
C LEU A 78 -24.45 40.06 -34.32
N ASP A 79 -24.93 41.12 -35.00
CA ASP A 79 -26.10 41.07 -35.87
C ASP A 79 -25.76 40.38 -37.21
N GLU A 80 -26.79 40.25 -38.09
CA GLU A 80 -26.64 39.60 -39.40
C GLU A 80 -25.67 40.33 -40.34
N ASN A 81 -25.32 41.58 -40.06
CA ASN A 81 -24.37 42.39 -40.81
C ASN A 81 -22.97 42.41 -40.20
N GLY A 82 -22.76 41.68 -39.06
CA GLY A 82 -21.47 41.63 -38.36
C GLY A 82 -21.20 42.80 -37.43
N ASN A 83 -22.20 43.66 -37.15
CA ASN A 83 -22.09 44.73 -36.18
C ASN A 83 -22.50 44.23 -34.80
N VAL A 84 -22.04 44.93 -33.72
CA VAL A 84 -22.42 44.61 -32.36
C VAL A 84 -23.92 44.83 -32.18
N ALA A 85 -24.64 43.77 -31.80
CA ALA A 85 -26.05 43.81 -31.52
C ALA A 85 -26.34 44.67 -30.28
N LYS A 86 -27.44 45.43 -30.30
CA LYS A 86 -27.84 46.30 -29.19
C LYS A 86 -29.18 45.86 -28.64
N ASP A 87 -29.34 46.06 -27.34
CA ASP A 87 -30.63 45.84 -26.67
C ASP A 87 -31.59 46.98 -26.97
N SER A 88 -32.82 46.85 -26.46
CA SER A 88 -33.89 47.87 -26.64
C SER A 88 -33.53 49.25 -26.05
N SER A 89 -32.52 49.33 -25.19
CA SER A 89 -32.01 50.56 -24.56
C SER A 89 -30.78 51.10 -25.26
N GLY A 90 -30.28 50.42 -26.33
CA GLY A 90 -29.12 50.84 -27.08
C GLY A 90 -27.79 50.36 -26.53
N ASN A 91 -27.73 49.47 -25.51
CA ASN A 91 -26.54 48.93 -24.97
C ASN A 91 -26.07 47.70 -25.75
N ASP A 92 -24.76 47.49 -25.80
CA ASP A 92 -24.13 46.37 -26.47
C ASP A 92 -24.45 45.04 -25.75
N ILE A 93 -24.93 44.05 -26.52
CA ILE A 93 -25.30 42.71 -25.99
C ILE A 93 -24.02 41.89 -25.94
N LYS A 94 -23.78 41.30 -24.73
CA LYS A 94 -22.67 40.39 -24.47
C LYS A 94 -23.21 39.00 -24.15
N GLN A 95 -22.45 37.98 -24.55
CA GLN A 95 -22.72 36.62 -24.23
C GLN A 95 -21.45 35.94 -23.67
N ASP A 96 -21.61 34.85 -22.97
CA ASP A 96 -20.49 34.03 -22.49
C ASP A 96 -19.72 33.49 -23.72
N LYS A 97 -18.41 33.69 -23.70
CA LYS A 97 -17.53 33.09 -24.69
C LYS A 97 -17.20 31.67 -24.29
N ILE A 98 -17.78 30.69 -24.96
CA ILE A 98 -17.54 29.28 -24.73
C ILE A 98 -16.36 28.84 -25.59
N VAL A 99 -15.33 28.28 -24.95
CA VAL A 99 -14.18 27.68 -25.60
C VAL A 99 -14.01 26.23 -25.23
N ARG A 100 -13.60 25.43 -26.19
CA ARG A 100 -13.27 24.03 -25.98
C ARG A 100 -11.80 23.92 -25.63
N VAL A 101 -11.52 23.30 -24.47
CA VAL A 101 -10.16 23.13 -23.97
C VAL A 101 -9.81 21.65 -23.91
N LEU A 102 -8.53 21.35 -24.15
CA LEU A 102 -7.98 19.99 -24.19
C LEU A 102 -6.78 19.87 -23.26
N ALA A 103 -6.69 18.74 -22.56
CA ALA A 103 -5.52 18.32 -21.82
C ALA A 103 -5.20 16.86 -22.07
N ARG A 104 -3.91 16.51 -22.02
CA ARG A 104 -3.44 15.12 -21.95
C ARG A 104 -2.92 14.88 -20.54
N LEU A 105 -3.53 13.94 -19.86
CA LEU A 105 -3.17 13.49 -18.52
C LEU A 105 -2.43 12.17 -18.66
N SER A 106 -1.19 12.11 -18.17
CA SER A 106 -0.48 10.85 -17.94
C SER A 106 -0.64 10.48 -16.47
N GLU A 107 -1.30 9.36 -16.21
CA GLU A 107 -1.36 8.71 -14.90
C GLU A 107 -0.22 7.72 -14.82
N VAL A 108 0.55 7.81 -13.77
CA VAL A 108 1.68 6.90 -13.50
C VAL A 108 1.43 6.18 -12.20
N GLN A 109 1.51 4.85 -12.25
CA GLN A 109 1.42 3.95 -11.10
C GLN A 109 2.79 3.32 -10.85
N GLN A 110 3.31 3.47 -9.63
CA GLN A 110 4.48 2.76 -9.14
C GLN A 110 4.01 1.61 -8.26
N VAL A 111 4.47 0.39 -8.54
CA VAL A 111 4.07 -0.81 -7.80
C VAL A 111 5.28 -1.67 -7.47
N LYS A 112 5.33 -2.15 -6.23
CA LYS A 112 6.28 -3.17 -5.77
C LYS A 112 5.60 -4.02 -4.72
N SER A 113 5.76 -5.33 -4.77
CA SER A 113 5.14 -6.25 -3.81
C SER A 113 6.16 -7.15 -3.15
N THR A 114 5.84 -7.59 -1.95
CA THR A 114 6.58 -8.64 -1.25
C THR A 114 5.63 -9.62 -0.62
N GLN A 115 6.04 -10.88 -0.55
CA GLN A 115 5.33 -11.95 0.12
C GLN A 115 6.32 -12.74 0.98
N VAL A 116 5.97 -12.93 2.24
CA VAL A 116 6.71 -13.77 3.18
C VAL A 116 5.88 -15.00 3.47
N ILE A 117 6.47 -16.19 3.31
CA ILE A 117 5.82 -17.48 3.51
C ILE A 117 6.64 -18.28 4.51
N GLY A 118 5.96 -18.85 5.50
CA GLY A 118 6.59 -19.67 6.52
C GLY A 118 5.65 -20.70 7.14
N GLN A 119 6.08 -21.23 8.25
CA GLN A 119 5.25 -22.07 9.12
C GLN A 119 5.66 -21.87 10.58
N VAL A 120 4.69 -22.04 11.46
CA VAL A 120 4.88 -22.15 12.90
C VAL A 120 4.83 -23.63 13.27
N VAL A 121 5.85 -24.12 13.97
CA VAL A 121 5.96 -25.52 14.39
C VAL A 121 5.93 -25.57 15.91
N PHE A 122 5.03 -26.35 16.48
CA PHE A 122 4.96 -26.64 17.90
C PHE A 122 5.55 -28.03 18.17
N THR A 123 6.44 -28.09 19.16
CA THR A 123 7.17 -29.32 19.52
C THR A 123 7.00 -29.58 21.01
N ASP A 124 6.63 -30.81 21.37
CA ASP A 124 6.74 -31.33 22.73
C ASP A 124 8.22 -31.68 22.99
N LEU A 125 8.84 -30.98 23.94
CA LEU A 125 10.26 -31.15 24.25
C LEU A 125 10.51 -32.38 25.12
N LYS A 126 9.53 -32.88 25.86
CA LYS A 126 9.65 -34.09 26.64
C LYS A 126 9.65 -35.34 25.78
N GLN A 127 8.79 -35.37 24.78
CA GLN A 127 8.66 -36.50 23.85
C GLN A 127 9.51 -36.32 22.61
N ASN A 128 10.07 -35.12 22.40
CA ASN A 128 10.77 -34.72 21.17
C ASN A 128 9.93 -34.97 19.91
N GLN A 129 8.66 -34.60 19.99
CA GLN A 129 7.67 -34.85 18.94
C GLN A 129 7.03 -33.55 18.47
N ILE A 130 6.87 -33.40 17.18
CA ILE A 130 6.13 -32.29 16.59
C ILE A 130 4.64 -32.53 16.85
N LEU A 131 4.00 -31.58 17.50
CA LEU A 131 2.57 -31.61 17.79
C LEU A 131 1.78 -31.11 16.59
N GLU A 132 2.14 -29.94 16.08
CA GLU A 132 1.35 -29.30 15.02
C GLU A 132 2.21 -28.34 14.17
N ARG A 133 1.76 -28.07 12.95
CA ARG A 133 2.34 -27.10 12.02
C ARG A 133 1.26 -26.22 11.44
N PHE A 134 1.43 -24.91 11.58
CA PHE A 134 0.53 -23.92 11.01
C PHE A 134 1.24 -23.15 9.89
N PRO A 135 0.71 -23.11 8.69
CA PRO A 135 1.22 -22.21 7.66
C PRO A 135 0.99 -20.76 8.09
N ILE A 136 1.94 -19.91 7.77
CA ILE A 136 1.85 -18.46 7.96
C ILE A 136 2.38 -17.76 6.72
N ASP A 137 1.68 -16.76 6.26
CA ASP A 137 2.10 -15.92 5.14
C ASP A 137 1.65 -14.48 5.35
N SER A 138 2.34 -13.56 4.74
CA SER A 138 1.93 -12.15 4.68
C SER A 138 2.39 -11.52 3.37
N GLU A 139 1.63 -10.57 2.90
CA GLU A 139 1.92 -9.80 1.70
C GLU A 139 1.87 -8.30 2.03
N PHE A 140 2.79 -7.55 1.44
CA PHE A 140 2.77 -6.10 1.44
C PHE A 140 2.91 -5.58 0.01
N ILE A 141 2.05 -4.64 -0.37
CA ILE A 141 2.08 -3.99 -1.68
C ILE A 141 2.33 -2.50 -1.47
N PHE A 142 3.46 -2.03 -1.97
CA PHE A 142 3.70 -0.60 -2.14
C PHE A 142 3.05 -0.15 -3.45
N GLU A 143 2.23 0.88 -3.36
CA GLU A 143 1.56 1.47 -4.51
C GLU A 143 1.54 2.99 -4.37
N ASN A 144 1.93 3.69 -5.44
CA ASN A 144 1.89 5.15 -5.50
C ASN A 144 1.39 5.59 -6.87
N PHE A 145 0.41 6.49 -6.87
CA PHE A 145 -0.14 7.09 -8.07
C PHE A 145 0.19 8.58 -8.12
N TYR A 146 0.64 9.03 -9.28
CA TYR A 146 0.84 10.45 -9.54
C TYR A 146 0.52 10.76 -11.01
N GLY A 147 0.30 12.04 -11.31
CA GLY A 147 -0.03 12.46 -12.65
C GLY A 147 0.84 13.60 -13.16
N THR A 148 0.95 13.67 -14.49
CA THR A 148 1.47 14.83 -15.20
C THR A 148 0.48 15.27 -16.27
N VAL A 149 0.45 16.55 -16.59
CA VAL A 149 -0.50 17.08 -17.56
C VAL A 149 0.20 17.98 -18.58
N ARG A 150 -0.26 17.87 -19.83
CA ARG A 150 0.09 18.78 -20.92
C ARG A 150 -1.20 19.34 -21.51
N GLY A 151 -1.24 20.66 -21.73
CA GLY A 151 -2.42 21.35 -22.25
C GLY A 151 -3.14 22.17 -21.20
N ASP A 152 -4.43 22.44 -21.42
CA ASP A 152 -5.21 23.31 -20.54
C ASP A 152 -5.77 22.54 -19.33
N ARG A 153 -5.30 22.90 -18.14
CA ARG A 153 -5.74 22.26 -16.88
C ARG A 153 -7.21 22.44 -16.57
N ARG A 154 -7.89 23.38 -17.20
CA ARG A 154 -9.34 23.59 -17.04
C ARG A 154 -10.17 22.45 -17.63
N ALA A 155 -9.58 21.62 -18.49
CA ALA A 155 -10.20 20.39 -18.99
C ALA A 155 -10.26 19.24 -17.98
N LEU A 156 -9.53 19.35 -16.84
CA LEU A 156 -9.39 18.28 -15.87
C LEU A 156 -10.54 18.25 -14.87
N ASN A 157 -10.99 17.05 -14.51
CA ASN A 157 -11.91 16.84 -13.42
C ASN A 157 -11.19 16.88 -12.05
N ASP A 158 -11.94 16.74 -10.96
CA ASP A 158 -11.38 16.85 -9.61
C ASP A 158 -10.50 15.67 -9.23
N ASP A 159 -10.76 14.47 -9.74
CA ASP A 159 -9.91 13.30 -9.51
C ASP A 159 -8.57 13.45 -10.24
N ASP A 160 -8.59 13.96 -11.48
CA ASP A 160 -7.37 14.29 -12.21
C ASP A 160 -6.52 15.33 -11.46
N LYS A 161 -7.16 16.35 -10.87
CA LYS A 161 -6.47 17.39 -10.09
C LYS A 161 -5.84 16.82 -8.81
N ARG A 162 -6.53 15.89 -8.15
CA ARG A 162 -5.95 15.18 -6.98
C ARG A 162 -4.72 14.37 -7.37
N LEU A 163 -4.79 13.65 -8.48
CA LEU A 163 -3.68 12.87 -9.01
C LEU A 163 -2.45 13.74 -9.31
N LEU A 164 -2.66 14.96 -9.85
CA LEU A 164 -1.59 15.94 -10.09
C LEU A 164 -0.98 16.52 -8.81
N GLY A 165 -1.66 16.39 -7.66
CA GLY A 165 -1.14 16.78 -6.35
C GLY A 165 -0.10 15.81 -5.81
N ASN A 166 -0.07 14.59 -6.31
CA ASN A 166 0.88 13.55 -5.93
C ASN A 166 2.18 13.66 -6.74
N ARG A 167 3.22 12.99 -6.25
CA ARG A 167 4.54 12.96 -6.88
C ARG A 167 5.09 11.55 -6.94
N ALA A 168 6.03 11.34 -7.84
CA ALA A 168 6.88 10.16 -7.79
C ALA A 168 7.62 10.11 -6.45
N VAL A 169 7.65 8.95 -5.83
CA VAL A 169 8.42 8.71 -4.60
C VAL A 169 9.43 7.61 -4.86
N PRO A 170 10.57 7.57 -4.16
CA PRO A 170 11.49 6.46 -4.25
C PRO A 170 10.80 5.16 -3.87
N PHE A 171 11.08 4.07 -4.58
CA PHE A 171 10.62 2.75 -4.17
C PHE A 171 11.22 2.37 -2.83
N PRO A 172 10.45 1.71 -1.94
CA PRO A 172 11.01 1.14 -0.72
C PRO A 172 12.10 0.14 -1.03
N THR A 173 13.12 0.07 -0.17
CA THR A 173 14.14 -0.97 -0.27
C THR A 173 13.53 -2.35 -0.06
N ASN A 174 14.21 -3.40 -0.53
CA ASN A 174 13.76 -4.77 -0.31
C ASN A 174 13.64 -5.09 1.19
N GLU A 175 14.55 -4.56 2.00
CA GLU A 175 14.51 -4.70 3.45
C GLU A 175 13.27 -4.06 4.06
N GLN A 176 12.93 -2.82 3.62
CA GLN A 176 11.72 -2.14 4.07
C GLN A 176 10.45 -2.90 3.67
N MET A 177 10.39 -3.38 2.42
CA MET A 177 9.26 -4.17 1.93
C MET A 177 8.99 -5.42 2.79
N VAL A 178 10.05 -6.13 3.19
CA VAL A 178 9.92 -7.30 4.07
C VAL A 178 9.52 -6.88 5.47
N TYR A 179 10.09 -5.79 5.98
CA TYR A 179 9.74 -5.25 7.30
C TYR A 179 8.25 -4.87 7.39
N ASP A 180 7.69 -4.30 6.33
CA ASP A 180 6.29 -3.86 6.30
C ASP A 180 5.28 -5.04 6.35
N THR A 181 5.73 -6.30 6.12
CA THR A 181 4.91 -7.49 6.38
C THR A 181 4.83 -7.87 7.86
N ASN A 182 5.68 -7.27 8.71
CA ASN A 182 5.91 -7.73 10.08
C ASN A 182 4.67 -7.63 10.97
N GLU A 183 3.91 -6.54 10.88
CA GLU A 183 2.74 -6.34 11.74
C GLU A 183 1.64 -7.38 11.46
N ASP A 184 1.39 -7.71 10.20
CA ASP A 184 0.43 -8.76 9.84
C ASP A 184 0.90 -10.14 10.30
N LEU A 185 2.21 -10.44 10.13
CA LEU A 185 2.79 -11.70 10.63
C LEU A 185 2.67 -11.82 12.15
N LYS A 186 2.91 -10.75 12.92
CA LYS A 186 2.74 -10.71 14.36
C LYS A 186 1.30 -11.02 14.78
N LEU A 187 0.33 -10.40 14.13
CA LEU A 187 -1.09 -10.64 14.41
C LEU A 187 -1.49 -12.09 14.11
N LYS A 188 -1.04 -12.64 12.99
CA LYS A 188 -1.27 -14.04 12.62
C LYS A 188 -0.61 -15.00 13.62
N LEU A 189 0.64 -14.72 14.01
CA LEU A 189 1.36 -15.51 14.99
C LEU A 189 0.64 -15.54 16.35
N LYS A 190 0.23 -14.38 16.87
CA LYS A 190 -0.57 -14.30 18.09
C LYS A 190 -1.88 -15.10 17.99
N SER A 191 -2.54 -15.05 16.84
CA SER A 191 -3.76 -15.83 16.61
C SER A 191 -3.52 -17.35 16.61
N ILE A 192 -2.39 -17.80 16.05
CA ILE A 192 -1.98 -19.21 16.07
C ILE A 192 -1.71 -19.66 17.49
N ILE A 193 -0.92 -18.89 18.27
CA ILE A 193 -0.59 -19.21 19.66
C ILE A 193 -1.86 -19.33 20.51
N LYS A 194 -2.81 -18.41 20.37
CA LYS A 194 -4.07 -18.44 21.13
C LYS A 194 -4.96 -19.65 20.81
N ARG A 195 -4.83 -20.24 19.64
CA ARG A 195 -5.58 -21.44 19.25
C ARG A 195 -4.93 -22.74 19.72
N MET A 196 -3.62 -22.68 20.00
CA MET A 196 -2.89 -23.86 20.47
C MET A 196 -3.27 -24.15 21.93
N THR A 197 -3.84 -25.31 22.16
CA THR A 197 -4.14 -25.85 23.51
C THR A 197 -3.13 -26.95 23.81
N PHE A 198 -2.40 -26.79 24.91
CA PHE A 198 -1.48 -27.82 25.42
C PHE A 198 -2.22 -28.65 26.45
N SER A 199 -2.24 -29.97 26.28
CA SER A 199 -2.84 -30.95 27.22
C SER A 199 -1.77 -31.71 27.95
#